data_70e0e8a1b515c297f390a7cecf1269ca
#
_entry.id   70e0e8a1b515c297f390a7cecf1269ca
#
_cell.length_a   1.000
_cell.length_b   1.000
_cell.length_c   1.000
_cell.angle_alpha   90.00
_cell.angle_beta   90.00
_cell.angle_gamma   90.00
#
_symmetry.space_group_name_H-M   'P 1'
#
loop_
_entity.id
_entity.type
_entity.pdbx_description
1 polymer ?
#
loop_
_entity_poly.entity_id
_entity_poly.type
_entity_poly.pdbx_seq_one_letter_code
_entity_poly.pdbx_strand_id
1 'polypeptide(L)'
;MATRAVFAGTPDFAVPCLNALIEVGIDVVAVYTQPDRPAGRGRKLNACPVKRRAVEAGLQIRQPCTLADESEFLVDQKIDILFVAAYGLILPQQVLEIPTMGCINVHASLLPRWRGAAPIQRAIEAGDLQTGISLMKMDEGLDTGAVLATEKTLIQADETGLSLHNRLSDMGAGMLEKYYEALIDGSLESQAQPADGVTYARQLSRHDSWIDWRRSASEIERCIRAFNPWPLTRSNHHDTPLI
;
A
#
# COMPACT_ATOMS: atom_id res chain seq x y z
N MET A 1 25.07 -7.56 -14.13
CA MET A 1 24.80 -8.14 -12.79
C MET A 1 23.30 -8.15 -12.61
N ALA A 2 22.73 -9.07 -11.85
CA ALA A 2 21.31 -9.01 -11.55
C ALA A 2 21.01 -7.82 -10.64
N THR A 3 19.90 -7.11 -10.89
CA THR A 3 19.45 -5.99 -10.06
C THR A 3 19.07 -6.49 -8.67
N ARG A 4 19.65 -5.91 -7.65
CA ARG A 4 19.42 -6.30 -6.25
C ARG A 4 18.33 -5.45 -5.63
N ALA A 5 17.25 -6.09 -5.24
CA ALA A 5 16.08 -5.42 -4.70
C ALA A 5 15.82 -5.76 -3.24
N VAL A 6 15.18 -4.84 -2.57
CA VAL A 6 14.51 -5.08 -1.28
C VAL A 6 13.03 -4.82 -1.47
N PHE A 7 12.20 -5.62 -0.83
CA PHE A 7 10.75 -5.42 -0.78
C PHE A 7 10.30 -5.07 0.63
N ALA A 8 9.48 -4.06 0.80
CA ALA A 8 8.87 -3.67 2.07
C ALA A 8 7.34 -3.66 1.96
N GLY A 9 6.68 -4.54 2.71
CA GLY A 9 5.22 -4.68 2.69
C GLY A 9 4.72 -5.48 3.89
N THR A 10 3.44 -5.36 4.24
CA THR A 10 2.91 -6.06 5.42
C THR A 10 1.59 -6.79 5.16
N PRO A 11 0.49 -6.15 4.72
CA PRO A 11 -0.83 -6.77 4.56
C PRO A 11 -0.95 -7.56 3.24
N ASP A 12 -2.12 -8.18 3.08
CA ASP A 12 -2.48 -8.94 1.87
C ASP A 12 -2.31 -8.14 0.58
N PHE A 13 -2.54 -6.83 0.59
CA PHE A 13 -2.33 -5.94 -0.56
C PHE A 13 -0.93 -6.06 -1.17
N ALA A 14 0.08 -6.30 -0.35
CA ALA A 14 1.47 -6.31 -0.77
C ALA A 14 1.93 -7.68 -1.30
N VAL A 15 1.16 -8.76 -1.07
CA VAL A 15 1.55 -10.12 -1.45
C VAL A 15 1.64 -10.31 -2.97
N PRO A 16 0.66 -9.87 -3.80
CA PRO A 16 0.78 -9.93 -5.25
C PRO A 16 1.98 -9.13 -5.80
N CYS A 17 2.28 -7.97 -5.21
CA CYS A 17 3.46 -7.19 -5.60
C CYS A 17 4.77 -7.94 -5.34
N LEU A 18 4.90 -8.63 -4.19
CA LEU A 18 6.07 -9.49 -3.92
C LEU A 18 6.15 -10.65 -4.92
N ASN A 19 5.02 -11.27 -5.26
CA ASN A 19 4.98 -12.34 -6.26
C ASN A 19 5.47 -11.84 -7.62
N ALA A 20 4.97 -10.71 -8.09
CA ALA A 20 5.38 -10.09 -9.33
C ALA A 20 6.90 -9.89 -9.42
N LEU A 21 7.51 -9.39 -8.33
CA LEU A 21 8.97 -9.22 -8.28
C LEU A 21 9.73 -10.56 -8.33
N ILE A 22 9.23 -11.60 -7.68
CA ILE A 22 9.80 -12.95 -7.75
C ILE A 22 9.67 -13.51 -9.19
N GLU A 23 8.52 -13.33 -9.84
CA GLU A 23 8.22 -13.85 -11.16
C GLU A 23 9.05 -13.19 -12.28
N VAL A 24 9.30 -11.87 -12.17
CA VAL A 24 10.21 -11.18 -13.10
C VAL A 24 11.69 -11.54 -12.87
N GLY A 25 12.00 -12.28 -11.80
CA GLY A 25 13.34 -12.83 -11.57
C GLY A 25 14.34 -11.82 -10.99
N ILE A 26 13.88 -10.74 -10.34
CA ILE A 26 14.76 -9.82 -9.63
C ILE A 26 15.38 -10.48 -8.39
N ASP A 27 16.62 -10.16 -8.06
CA ASP A 27 17.28 -10.65 -6.85
C ASP A 27 16.71 -9.95 -5.60
N VAL A 28 15.66 -10.50 -5.00
CA VAL A 28 15.07 -10.00 -3.74
C VAL A 28 15.93 -10.42 -2.57
N VAL A 29 16.86 -9.57 -2.16
CA VAL A 29 17.85 -9.87 -1.10
C VAL A 29 17.26 -9.87 0.30
N ALA A 30 16.19 -9.15 0.53
CA ALA A 30 15.46 -9.15 1.80
C ALA A 30 14.01 -8.66 1.64
N VAL A 31 13.14 -9.14 2.51
CA VAL A 31 11.75 -8.71 2.64
C VAL A 31 11.53 -8.10 4.03
N TYR A 32 11.14 -6.84 4.06
CA TYR A 32 10.80 -6.10 5.27
C TYR A 32 9.32 -6.15 5.56
N THR A 33 8.96 -6.52 6.78
CA THR A 33 7.57 -6.45 7.27
C THR A 33 7.52 -5.79 8.64
N GLN A 34 6.36 -5.32 9.05
CA GLN A 34 6.18 -4.94 10.44
C GLN A 34 6.39 -6.16 11.36
N PRO A 35 6.84 -5.94 12.62
CA PRO A 35 6.95 -7.00 13.61
C PRO A 35 5.62 -7.75 13.79
N ASP A 36 5.72 -9.06 14.08
CA ASP A 36 4.57 -9.88 14.39
C ASP A 36 3.78 -9.30 15.57
N ARG A 37 2.46 -9.25 15.43
CA ARG A 37 1.57 -8.72 16.46
C ARG A 37 0.60 -9.78 16.95
N PRO A 38 0.22 -9.74 18.23
CA PRO A 38 -0.82 -10.60 18.74
C PRO A 38 -2.15 -10.37 17.99
N ALA A 39 -2.71 -11.40 17.37
CA ALA A 39 -3.96 -11.32 16.63
C ALA A 39 -4.91 -12.47 17.00
N GLY A 40 -6.22 -12.26 16.76
CA GLY A 40 -7.27 -13.25 16.96
C GLY A 40 -7.59 -13.57 18.43
N ARG A 41 -8.51 -14.55 18.60
CA ARG A 41 -8.85 -15.07 19.93
C ARG A 41 -7.64 -15.82 20.50
N GLY A 42 -7.17 -15.40 21.68
CA GLY A 42 -6.00 -15.98 22.35
C GLY A 42 -4.69 -15.21 22.13
N ARG A 43 -4.69 -14.09 21.38
CA ARG A 43 -3.55 -13.16 21.22
C ARG A 43 -2.23 -13.86 20.90
N LYS A 44 -2.26 -14.89 20.06
CA LYS A 44 -1.03 -15.54 19.56
C LYS A 44 -0.35 -14.59 18.54
N LEU A 45 0.99 -14.58 18.56
CA LEU A 45 1.76 -13.89 17.53
C LEU A 45 1.47 -14.52 16.17
N ASN A 46 0.95 -13.72 15.24
CA ASN A 46 0.67 -14.15 13.88
C ASN A 46 1.60 -13.47 12.90
N ALA A 47 2.22 -14.27 12.04
CA ALA A 47 2.98 -13.75 10.91
C ALA A 47 2.03 -13.03 9.94
N CYS A 48 2.45 -11.86 9.47
CA CYS A 48 1.70 -11.11 8.47
C CYS A 48 1.69 -11.85 7.11
N PRO A 49 0.78 -11.51 6.19
CA PRO A 49 0.67 -12.17 4.88
C PRO A 49 1.99 -12.16 4.08
N VAL A 50 2.65 -11.01 4.00
CA VAL A 50 3.94 -10.89 3.29
C VAL A 50 5.02 -11.77 3.92
N LYS A 51 5.10 -11.83 5.26
CA LYS A 51 6.06 -12.71 5.94
C LYS A 51 5.82 -14.19 5.59
N ARG A 52 4.56 -14.64 5.63
CA ARG A 52 4.22 -16.03 5.24
C ARG A 52 4.68 -16.33 3.83
N ARG A 53 4.38 -15.44 2.90
CA ARG A 53 4.78 -15.60 1.49
C ARG A 53 6.29 -15.60 1.29
N ALA A 54 7.00 -14.71 2.00
CA ALA A 54 8.47 -14.65 1.96
C ALA A 54 9.12 -15.95 2.50
N VAL A 55 8.58 -16.52 3.58
CA VAL A 55 9.02 -17.83 4.11
C VAL A 55 8.84 -18.94 3.06
N GLU A 56 7.67 -19.00 2.42
CA GLU A 56 7.39 -19.98 1.36
C GLU A 56 8.34 -19.85 0.15
N ALA A 57 8.76 -18.62 -0.14
CA ALA A 57 9.71 -18.34 -1.22
C ALA A 57 11.20 -18.50 -0.80
N GLY A 58 11.47 -18.81 0.46
CA GLY A 58 12.85 -18.94 0.98
C GLY A 58 13.61 -17.61 1.06
N LEU A 59 12.90 -16.47 1.12
CA LEU A 59 13.49 -15.14 1.16
C LEU A 59 13.88 -14.74 2.59
N GLN A 60 14.95 -13.94 2.71
CA GLN A 60 15.35 -13.39 3.99
C GLN A 60 14.33 -12.38 4.52
N ILE A 61 13.90 -12.54 5.78
CA ILE A 61 12.90 -11.67 6.41
C ILE A 61 13.54 -10.80 7.46
N ARG A 62 13.19 -9.53 7.46
CA ARG A 62 13.61 -8.56 8.47
C ARG A 62 12.39 -7.82 9.03
N GLN A 63 12.35 -7.67 10.35
CA GLN A 63 11.20 -7.08 11.07
C GLN A 63 11.65 -6.00 12.06
N PRO A 64 12.31 -4.94 11.60
CA PRO A 64 12.75 -3.87 12.48
C PRO A 64 11.56 -3.04 13.00
N CYS A 65 11.72 -2.39 14.14
CA CYS A 65 10.77 -1.39 14.63
C CYS A 65 10.87 -0.06 13.85
N THR A 66 12.04 0.23 13.32
CA THR A 66 12.32 1.35 12.41
C THR A 66 13.34 0.95 11.36
N LEU A 67 13.16 1.42 10.11
CA LEU A 67 14.14 1.17 9.07
C LEU A 67 15.46 1.93 9.26
N ALA A 68 15.51 2.93 10.12
CA ALA A 68 16.75 3.62 10.44
C ALA A 68 17.84 2.65 10.94
N ASP A 69 17.44 1.61 11.68
CA ASP A 69 18.36 0.60 12.24
C ASP A 69 18.90 -0.37 11.19
N GLU A 70 18.38 -0.31 9.96
CA GLU A 70 18.73 -1.22 8.86
C GLU A 70 19.67 -0.60 7.82
N SER A 71 20.05 0.67 7.98
CA SER A 71 20.85 1.40 6.99
C SER A 71 22.18 0.71 6.66
N GLU A 72 22.89 0.20 7.66
CA GLU A 72 24.14 -0.53 7.47
C GLU A 72 23.94 -1.80 6.63
N PHE A 73 22.92 -2.59 6.97
CA PHE A 73 22.59 -3.79 6.21
C PHE A 73 22.24 -3.46 4.75
N LEU A 74 21.42 -2.44 4.51
CA LEU A 74 21.01 -2.04 3.15
C LEU A 74 22.23 -1.60 2.31
N VAL A 75 23.15 -0.86 2.90
CA VAL A 75 24.43 -0.46 2.26
C VAL A 75 25.29 -1.66 1.94
N ASP A 76 25.50 -2.58 2.91
CA ASP A 76 26.31 -3.78 2.73
C ASP A 76 25.75 -4.69 1.65
N GLN A 77 24.43 -4.77 1.52
CA GLN A 77 23.78 -5.54 0.47
C GLN A 77 23.88 -4.88 -0.91
N LYS A 78 24.32 -3.62 -1.01
CA LYS A 78 24.46 -2.88 -2.27
C LYS A 78 23.17 -2.96 -3.09
N ILE A 79 22.06 -2.57 -2.45
CA ILE A 79 20.75 -2.62 -3.10
C ILE A 79 20.62 -1.56 -4.17
N ASP A 80 20.05 -1.92 -5.32
CA ASP A 80 19.81 -1.00 -6.42
C ASP A 80 18.45 -0.32 -6.27
N ILE A 81 17.43 -1.05 -5.79
CA ILE A 81 16.06 -0.55 -5.72
C ILE A 81 15.33 -1.09 -4.47
N LEU A 82 14.49 -0.26 -3.87
CA LEU A 82 13.60 -0.66 -2.77
C LEU A 82 12.15 -0.49 -3.21
N PHE A 83 11.40 -1.59 -3.29
CA PHE A 83 9.97 -1.58 -3.58
C PHE A 83 9.16 -1.56 -2.29
N VAL A 84 8.14 -0.71 -2.26
CA VAL A 84 7.24 -0.55 -1.11
C VAL A 84 5.79 -0.76 -1.55
N ALA A 85 5.06 -1.56 -0.79
CA ALA A 85 3.61 -1.71 -0.94
C ALA A 85 2.97 -1.88 0.45
N ALA A 86 2.20 -0.89 0.88
CA ALA A 86 1.49 -0.93 2.17
C ALA A 86 2.37 -1.41 3.35
N TYR A 87 3.58 -0.89 3.48
CA TYR A 87 4.52 -1.30 4.54
C TYR A 87 4.11 -0.82 5.93
N GLY A 88 3.65 0.44 6.02
CA GLY A 88 3.12 1.03 7.24
C GLY A 88 4.15 1.53 8.24
N LEU A 89 5.43 1.62 7.87
CA LEU A 89 6.47 2.36 8.58
C LEU A 89 7.03 3.45 7.68
N ILE A 90 7.51 4.52 8.29
CA ILE A 90 8.16 5.63 7.58
C ILE A 90 9.56 5.19 7.15
N LEU A 91 9.94 5.49 5.93
CA LEU A 91 11.31 5.38 5.44
C LEU A 91 12.03 6.70 5.73
N PRO A 92 13.01 6.72 6.64
CA PRO A 92 13.77 7.94 6.89
C PRO A 92 14.66 8.30 5.69
N GLN A 93 15.02 9.56 5.56
CA GLN A 93 15.81 10.09 4.44
C GLN A 93 17.07 9.26 4.17
N GLN A 94 17.80 8.92 5.21
CA GLN A 94 19.00 8.08 5.11
C GLN A 94 18.75 6.72 4.44
N VAL A 95 17.55 6.16 4.53
CA VAL A 95 17.16 4.90 3.86
C VAL A 95 16.71 5.17 2.42
N LEU A 96 16.00 6.28 2.19
CA LEU A 96 15.55 6.67 0.85
C LEU A 96 16.72 6.91 -0.12
N GLU A 97 17.87 7.33 0.39
CA GLU A 97 19.08 7.66 -0.38
C GLU A 97 20.02 6.45 -0.64
N ILE A 98 19.79 5.29 0.01
CA ILE A 98 20.66 4.12 -0.17
C ILE A 98 20.51 3.45 -1.54
N PRO A 99 19.29 3.14 -2.03
CA PRO A 99 19.13 2.46 -3.31
C PRO A 99 19.53 3.38 -4.46
N THR A 100 20.41 2.93 -5.35
CA THR A 100 20.92 3.75 -6.48
C THR A 100 19.82 4.18 -7.46
N MET A 101 18.74 3.39 -7.56
CA MET A 101 17.56 3.64 -8.40
C MET A 101 16.40 4.23 -7.58
N GLY A 102 16.59 4.39 -6.25
CA GLY A 102 15.62 4.94 -5.31
C GLY A 102 14.61 3.95 -4.76
N CYS A 103 13.62 4.50 -4.08
CA CYS A 103 12.52 3.75 -3.47
C CYS A 103 11.24 3.97 -4.27
N ILE A 104 10.57 2.88 -4.65
CA ILE A 104 9.35 2.91 -5.49
C ILE A 104 8.18 2.41 -4.66
N ASN A 105 7.13 3.22 -4.53
CA ASN A 105 5.90 2.86 -3.84
C ASN A 105 4.77 2.53 -4.81
N VAL A 106 4.08 1.43 -4.54
CA VAL A 106 2.82 1.05 -5.19
C VAL A 106 1.68 1.66 -4.39
N HIS A 107 1.20 2.82 -4.82
CA HIS A 107 0.16 3.58 -4.11
C HIS A 107 -1.23 3.37 -4.70
N ALA A 108 -2.20 3.03 -3.86
CA ALA A 108 -3.53 2.62 -4.28
C ALA A 108 -4.48 3.82 -4.53
N SER A 109 -4.01 4.82 -5.27
CA SER A 109 -4.82 5.93 -5.77
C SER A 109 -4.23 6.55 -7.03
N LEU A 110 -4.99 7.45 -7.64
CA LEU A 110 -4.55 8.34 -8.71
C LEU A 110 -3.96 9.62 -8.08
N LEU A 111 -2.67 9.59 -7.75
CA LEU A 111 -2.00 10.75 -7.18
C LEU A 111 -2.12 11.99 -8.10
N PRO A 112 -2.27 13.20 -7.53
CA PRO A 112 -2.08 13.58 -6.13
C PRO A 112 -3.30 13.38 -5.22
N ARG A 113 -4.38 12.75 -5.72
CA ARG A 113 -5.55 12.48 -4.90
C ARG A 113 -5.32 11.30 -3.97
N TRP A 114 -5.77 11.43 -2.72
CA TRP A 114 -5.72 10.39 -1.68
C TRP A 114 -4.31 9.98 -1.27
N ARG A 115 -3.40 10.94 -1.05
CA ARG A 115 -2.14 10.68 -0.34
C ARG A 115 -2.43 10.14 1.06
N GLY A 116 -1.68 9.15 1.53
CA GLY A 116 -1.78 8.61 2.90
C GLY A 116 -2.29 7.17 2.98
N ALA A 117 -2.80 6.79 4.15
CA ALA A 117 -2.88 5.39 4.58
C ALA A 117 -4.12 4.60 4.10
N ALA A 118 -5.21 5.27 3.69
CA ALA A 118 -6.48 4.58 3.37
C ALA A 118 -7.13 5.06 2.05
N PRO A 119 -6.38 5.17 0.94
CA PRO A 119 -6.87 5.73 -0.31
C PRO A 119 -8.08 4.97 -0.87
N ILE A 120 -8.09 3.66 -0.78
CA ILE A 120 -9.14 2.77 -1.31
C ILE A 120 -10.49 3.09 -0.68
N GLN A 121 -10.55 3.09 0.65
CA GLN A 121 -11.79 3.33 1.38
C GLN A 121 -12.26 4.78 1.21
N ARG A 122 -11.33 5.74 1.21
CA ARG A 122 -11.67 7.15 1.03
C ARG A 122 -12.20 7.46 -0.37
N ALA A 123 -11.73 6.78 -1.41
CA ALA A 123 -12.27 6.92 -2.75
C ALA A 123 -13.74 6.44 -2.84
N ILE A 124 -14.06 5.28 -2.26
CA ILE A 124 -15.45 4.78 -2.22
C ILE A 124 -16.34 5.71 -1.37
N GLU A 125 -15.88 6.07 -0.16
CA GLU A 125 -16.63 6.94 0.75
C GLU A 125 -16.97 8.28 0.10
N ALA A 126 -16.02 8.87 -0.62
CA ALA A 126 -16.23 10.15 -1.33
C ALA A 126 -17.16 10.03 -2.55
N GLY A 127 -17.36 8.83 -3.07
CA GLY A 127 -18.16 8.59 -4.28
C GLY A 127 -17.37 8.86 -5.55
N ASP A 128 -16.06 8.64 -5.53
CA ASP A 128 -15.23 8.74 -6.73
C ASP A 128 -15.69 7.69 -7.76
N LEU A 129 -15.76 8.10 -9.02
CA LEU A 129 -16.12 7.18 -10.10
C LEU A 129 -14.95 6.35 -10.59
N GLN A 130 -13.74 6.83 -10.33
CA GLN A 130 -12.47 6.20 -10.75
C GLN A 130 -11.46 6.23 -9.63
N THR A 131 -10.63 5.22 -9.61
CA THR A 131 -9.41 5.14 -8.82
C THR A 131 -8.33 4.44 -9.63
N GLY A 132 -7.26 3.98 -9.01
CA GLY A 132 -6.20 3.26 -9.71
C GLY A 132 -4.98 3.04 -8.84
N ILE A 133 -3.88 2.74 -9.51
CA ILE A 133 -2.57 2.60 -8.90
C ILE A 133 -1.64 3.66 -9.48
N SER A 134 -0.83 4.26 -8.63
CA SER A 134 0.33 5.07 -9.03
C SER A 134 1.61 4.40 -8.56
N LEU A 135 2.53 4.09 -9.49
CA LEU A 135 3.93 3.83 -9.16
C LEU A 135 4.61 5.17 -8.98
N MET A 136 5.22 5.42 -7.82
CA MET A 136 5.85 6.69 -7.51
C MET A 136 7.21 6.51 -6.87
N LYS A 137 8.14 7.43 -7.12
CA LYS A 137 9.37 7.58 -6.34
C LYS A 137 9.01 8.12 -4.97
N MET A 138 9.60 7.55 -3.93
CA MET A 138 9.39 8.07 -2.58
C MET A 138 10.34 9.21 -2.29
N ASP A 139 9.84 10.18 -1.54
CA ASP A 139 10.58 11.29 -0.93
C ASP A 139 10.24 11.38 0.57
N GLU A 140 10.70 12.42 1.26
CA GLU A 140 10.44 12.63 2.68
C GLU A 140 8.97 12.95 3.01
N GLY A 141 8.19 13.36 2.01
CA GLY A 141 6.80 13.74 2.19
C GLY A 141 5.85 12.54 2.19
N LEU A 142 4.63 12.78 2.66
CA LEU A 142 3.59 11.76 2.63
C LEU A 142 3.04 11.62 1.20
N ASP A 143 3.53 10.62 0.46
CA ASP A 143 3.15 10.31 -0.92
C ASP A 143 3.24 11.53 -1.86
N THR A 144 4.30 12.36 -1.70
CA THR A 144 4.53 13.60 -2.47
C THR A 144 5.45 13.41 -3.66
N GLY A 145 6.19 12.33 -3.70
CA GLY A 145 7.20 12.07 -4.71
C GLY A 145 6.64 11.95 -6.13
N ALA A 146 7.54 12.03 -7.10
CA ALA A 146 7.18 12.03 -8.51
C ALA A 146 6.56 10.69 -8.97
N VAL A 147 5.51 10.77 -9.79
CA VAL A 147 4.80 9.61 -10.34
C VAL A 147 5.54 9.12 -11.58
N LEU A 148 5.78 7.81 -11.62
CA LEU A 148 6.43 7.10 -12.73
C LEU A 148 5.41 6.55 -13.72
N ALA A 149 4.35 5.93 -13.21
CA ALA A 149 3.27 5.37 -14.03
C ALA A 149 1.95 5.40 -13.26
N THR A 150 0.85 5.49 -14.00
CA THR A 150 -0.50 5.45 -13.41
C THR A 150 -1.40 4.57 -14.26
N GLU A 151 -2.14 3.66 -13.65
CA GLU A 151 -3.23 2.93 -14.27
C GLU A 151 -4.55 3.22 -13.58
N LYS A 152 -5.59 3.45 -14.37
CA LYS A 152 -6.93 3.86 -13.91
C LYS A 152 -7.91 2.72 -14.01
N THR A 153 -8.88 2.70 -13.11
CA THR A 153 -10.01 1.79 -13.15
C THR A 153 -11.28 2.44 -12.61
N LEU A 154 -12.45 1.99 -13.06
CA LEU A 154 -13.73 2.44 -12.50
C LEU A 154 -13.98 1.79 -11.15
N ILE A 155 -14.61 2.52 -10.24
CA ILE A 155 -15.19 1.94 -9.02
C ILE A 155 -16.61 1.48 -9.37
N GLN A 156 -16.88 0.18 -9.22
CA GLN A 156 -18.20 -0.37 -9.52
C GLN A 156 -19.23 0.04 -8.46
N ALA A 157 -20.50 0.08 -8.86
CA ALA A 157 -21.58 0.57 -7.98
C ALA A 157 -21.79 -0.29 -6.73
N ASP A 158 -21.47 -1.58 -6.80
CA ASP A 158 -21.57 -2.56 -5.71
C ASP A 158 -20.23 -2.86 -5.02
N GLU A 159 -19.15 -2.19 -5.44
CA GLU A 159 -17.80 -2.48 -4.97
C GLU A 159 -17.60 -2.10 -3.51
N THR A 160 -17.09 -3.04 -2.73
CA THR A 160 -16.72 -2.85 -1.32
C THR A 160 -15.25 -2.46 -1.17
N GLY A 161 -14.87 -2.01 0.04
CA GLY A 161 -13.47 -1.78 0.38
C GLY A 161 -12.60 -3.03 0.14
N LEU A 162 -13.12 -4.24 0.41
CA LEU A 162 -12.38 -5.48 0.19
C LEU A 162 -12.25 -5.83 -1.30
N SER A 163 -13.34 -5.77 -2.08
CA SER A 163 -13.27 -6.13 -3.50
C SER A 163 -12.36 -5.19 -4.28
N LEU A 164 -12.47 -3.88 -4.02
CA LEU A 164 -11.60 -2.88 -4.64
C LEU A 164 -10.13 -3.06 -4.19
N HIS A 165 -9.88 -3.34 -2.90
CA HIS A 165 -8.56 -3.64 -2.38
C HIS A 165 -7.90 -4.81 -3.15
N ASN A 166 -8.60 -5.92 -3.31
CA ASN A 166 -8.06 -7.09 -4.02
C ASN A 166 -7.74 -6.76 -5.47
N ARG A 167 -8.66 -6.10 -6.16
CA ARG A 167 -8.50 -5.72 -7.56
C ARG A 167 -7.35 -4.72 -7.78
N LEU A 168 -7.18 -3.74 -6.88
CA LEU A 168 -6.06 -2.80 -6.94
C LEU A 168 -4.72 -3.47 -6.56
N SER A 169 -4.74 -4.46 -5.67
CA SER A 169 -3.57 -5.26 -5.33
C SER A 169 -3.03 -6.01 -6.56
N ASP A 170 -3.93 -6.69 -7.30
CA ASP A 170 -3.57 -7.40 -8.54
C ASP A 170 -3.12 -6.42 -9.63
N MET A 171 -3.79 -5.26 -9.73
CA MET A 171 -3.38 -4.20 -10.67
C MET A 171 -1.98 -3.67 -10.34
N GLY A 172 -1.66 -3.46 -9.05
CA GLY A 172 -0.33 -3.03 -8.62
C GLY A 172 0.78 -4.03 -8.98
N ALA A 173 0.50 -5.32 -8.81
CA ALA A 173 1.39 -6.41 -9.24
C ALA A 173 1.61 -6.39 -10.77
N GLY A 174 0.54 -6.33 -11.54
CA GLY A 174 0.63 -6.25 -13.01
C GLY A 174 1.37 -5.00 -13.51
N MET A 175 1.27 -3.88 -12.79
CA MET A 175 2.06 -2.69 -13.12
C MET A 175 3.55 -2.90 -12.84
N LEU A 176 3.92 -3.57 -11.75
CA LEU A 176 5.33 -3.91 -11.49
C LEU A 176 5.89 -4.79 -12.60
N GLU A 177 5.17 -5.84 -13.02
CA GLU A 177 5.59 -6.70 -14.15
C GLU A 177 5.73 -5.91 -15.45
N LYS A 178 4.71 -5.12 -15.79
CA LYS A 178 4.65 -4.35 -17.05
C LYS A 178 5.76 -3.31 -17.17
N TYR A 179 6.07 -2.63 -16.07
CA TYR A 179 7.04 -1.53 -16.07
C TYR A 179 8.41 -1.94 -15.54
N TYR A 180 8.63 -3.23 -15.23
CA TYR A 180 9.86 -3.74 -14.63
C TYR A 180 11.12 -3.33 -15.39
N GLU A 181 11.18 -3.64 -16.70
CA GLU A 181 12.35 -3.30 -17.51
C GLU A 181 12.64 -1.80 -17.53
N ALA A 182 11.59 -0.99 -17.72
CA ALA A 182 11.72 0.45 -17.76
C ALA A 182 12.07 1.08 -16.40
N LEU A 183 11.71 0.41 -15.30
CA LEU A 183 12.14 0.80 -13.96
C LEU A 183 13.63 0.56 -13.75
N ILE A 184 14.13 -0.59 -14.25
CA ILE A 184 15.52 -1.02 -14.04
C ILE A 184 16.48 -0.31 -14.97
N ASP A 185 16.14 -0.09 -16.23
CA ASP A 185 16.99 0.63 -17.17
C ASP A 185 16.91 2.16 -17.04
N GLY A 186 16.01 2.66 -16.17
CA GLY A 186 15.81 4.08 -15.90
C GLY A 186 15.11 4.85 -17.03
N SER A 187 14.52 4.14 -18.01
CA SER A 187 13.80 4.77 -19.12
C SER A 187 12.41 5.29 -18.75
N LEU A 188 11.90 4.90 -17.58
CA LEU A 188 10.59 5.36 -17.09
C LEU A 188 10.71 6.78 -16.50
N GLU A 189 10.25 7.76 -17.28
CA GLU A 189 10.29 9.16 -16.87
C GLU A 189 9.37 9.44 -15.70
N SER A 190 9.87 10.16 -14.71
CA SER A 190 9.09 10.59 -13.56
C SER A 190 8.47 11.96 -13.79
N GLN A 191 7.22 12.14 -13.39
CA GLN A 191 6.49 13.39 -13.46
C GLN A 191 6.17 13.91 -12.05
N ALA A 192 6.52 15.17 -11.77
CA ALA A 192 6.14 15.81 -10.52
C ALA A 192 4.61 15.84 -10.38
N GLN A 193 4.12 15.56 -9.19
CA GLN A 193 2.69 15.66 -8.94
C GLN A 193 2.21 17.12 -9.05
N PRO A 194 1.05 17.39 -9.68
CA PRO A 194 0.48 18.74 -9.71
C PRO A 194 0.11 19.20 -8.30
N ALA A 195 0.18 20.51 -8.08
CA ALA A 195 -0.24 21.12 -6.82
C ALA A 195 -1.75 21.07 -6.63
N ASP A 196 -2.49 21.12 -7.73
CA ASP A 196 -3.95 21.03 -7.72
C ASP A 196 -4.45 19.59 -7.56
N GLY A 197 -5.60 19.42 -6.90
CA GLY A 197 -6.25 18.13 -6.71
C GLY A 197 -5.66 17.29 -5.56
N VAL A 198 -4.72 17.82 -4.79
CA VAL A 198 -4.17 17.15 -3.61
C VAL A 198 -5.26 16.93 -2.58
N THR A 199 -5.44 15.68 -2.17
CA THR A 199 -6.29 15.29 -1.04
C THR A 199 -5.60 14.23 -0.20
N TYR A 200 -6.06 14.08 1.05
CA TYR A 200 -5.43 13.16 1.99
C TYR A 200 -6.39 12.08 2.47
N ALA A 201 -5.92 10.85 2.48
CA ALA A 201 -6.60 9.65 2.94
C ALA A 201 -6.07 9.23 4.32
N ARG A 202 -6.55 9.89 5.38
CA ARG A 202 -6.16 9.54 6.75
C ARG A 202 -6.48 8.08 7.06
N GLN A 203 -5.66 7.48 7.91
CA GLN A 203 -5.87 6.13 8.40
C GLN A 203 -7.29 5.96 8.98
N LEU A 204 -7.91 4.83 8.69
CA LEU A 204 -9.19 4.47 9.27
C LEU A 204 -9.04 4.13 10.76
N SER A 205 -10.07 4.45 11.51
CA SER A 205 -10.20 4.13 12.93
C SER A 205 -11.58 3.55 13.22
N ARG A 206 -11.76 3.00 14.41
CA ARG A 206 -13.09 2.56 14.86
C ARG A 206 -14.10 3.71 14.98
N HIS A 207 -13.62 4.95 15.10
CA HIS A 207 -14.50 6.11 15.14
C HIS A 207 -15.19 6.36 13.78
N ASP A 208 -14.53 6.04 12.67
CA ASP A 208 -15.10 6.17 11.33
C ASP A 208 -16.30 5.22 11.10
N SER A 209 -16.47 4.20 11.95
CA SER A 209 -17.54 3.21 11.80
C SER A 209 -18.95 3.73 12.11
N TRP A 210 -19.08 4.83 12.86
CA TRP A 210 -20.39 5.33 13.28
C TRP A 210 -21.12 6.03 12.15
N ILE A 211 -22.36 5.59 11.86
CA ILE A 211 -23.23 6.20 10.86
C ILE A 211 -23.74 7.55 11.39
N ASP A 212 -23.49 8.60 10.62
CA ASP A 212 -24.14 9.90 10.81
C ASP A 212 -25.44 9.94 10.00
N TRP A 213 -26.56 9.75 10.65
CA TRP A 213 -27.89 9.71 10.04
C TRP A 213 -28.36 11.05 9.44
N ARG A 214 -27.59 12.12 9.59
CA ARG A 214 -27.85 13.41 8.91
C ARG A 214 -27.35 13.42 7.47
N ARG A 215 -26.52 12.46 7.10
CA ARG A 215 -26.02 12.27 5.72
C ARG A 215 -27.12 11.70 4.84
N SER A 216 -27.00 11.89 3.54
CA SER A 216 -27.89 11.29 2.56
C SER A 216 -27.79 9.76 2.54
N ALA A 217 -28.83 9.08 2.10
CA ALA A 217 -28.83 7.61 1.97
C ALA A 217 -27.69 7.11 1.08
N SER A 218 -27.35 7.83 0.01
CA SER A 218 -26.24 7.47 -0.88
C SER A 218 -24.86 7.64 -0.23
N GLU A 219 -24.68 8.63 0.65
CA GLU A 219 -23.42 8.77 1.41
C GLU A 219 -23.28 7.67 2.46
N ILE A 220 -24.37 7.31 3.15
CA ILE A 220 -24.38 6.23 4.13
C ILE A 220 -24.07 4.89 3.43
N GLU A 221 -24.70 4.64 2.28
CA GLU A 221 -24.46 3.44 1.48
C GLU A 221 -22.99 3.32 1.08
N ARG A 222 -22.37 4.40 0.61
CA ARG A 222 -20.93 4.41 0.31
C ARG A 222 -20.05 4.12 1.53
N CYS A 223 -20.39 4.66 2.71
CA CYS A 223 -19.68 4.33 3.94
C CYS A 223 -19.79 2.83 4.28
N ILE A 224 -20.97 2.22 4.11
CA ILE A 224 -21.18 0.79 4.35
C ILE A 224 -20.26 -0.04 3.45
N ARG A 225 -20.21 0.27 2.17
CA ARG A 225 -19.32 -0.42 1.21
C ARG A 225 -17.85 -0.15 1.49
N ALA A 226 -17.48 1.11 1.69
CA ALA A 226 -16.09 1.52 1.92
C ALA A 226 -15.48 0.84 3.13
N PHE A 227 -16.25 0.67 4.20
CA PHE A 227 -15.76 0.17 5.48
C PHE A 227 -15.98 -1.34 5.69
N ASN A 228 -16.38 -2.04 4.66
CA ASN A 228 -16.46 -3.49 4.65
C ASN A 228 -15.14 -4.09 4.12
N PRO A 229 -14.43 -4.95 4.88
CA PRO A 229 -14.83 -5.62 6.13
C PRO A 229 -14.38 -4.88 7.40
N TRP A 230 -13.69 -3.77 7.31
CA TRP A 230 -13.20 -3.02 8.47
C TRP A 230 -13.22 -1.50 8.20
N PRO A 231 -13.63 -0.69 9.19
CA PRO A 231 -14.01 -1.06 10.57
C PRO A 231 -15.44 -1.56 10.72
N LEU A 232 -16.21 -1.77 9.65
CA LEU A 232 -17.64 -1.98 9.55
C LEU A 232 -18.45 -0.77 10.06
N THR A 233 -19.57 -0.49 9.41
CA THR A 233 -20.44 0.59 9.87
C THR A 233 -21.30 0.15 11.06
N ARG A 234 -21.59 1.07 11.96
CA ARG A 234 -22.33 0.83 13.20
C ARG A 234 -23.38 1.90 13.42
N SER A 235 -24.44 1.51 14.07
CA SER A 235 -25.49 2.39 14.57
C SER A 235 -26.02 1.88 15.89
N ASN A 236 -26.78 2.71 16.62
CA ASN A 236 -27.56 2.28 17.77
C ASN A 236 -29.03 2.32 17.40
N HIS A 237 -29.76 1.27 17.80
CA HIS A 237 -31.21 1.23 17.76
C HIS A 237 -31.69 0.93 19.18
N HIS A 238 -32.34 1.89 19.84
CA HIS A 238 -32.79 1.80 21.25
C HIS A 238 -31.69 1.26 22.17
N ASP A 239 -30.50 1.90 22.17
CA ASP A 239 -29.32 1.53 22.95
C ASP A 239 -28.68 0.16 22.59
N THR A 240 -29.20 -0.52 21.57
CA THR A 240 -28.61 -1.76 21.06
C THR A 240 -27.72 -1.46 19.86
N PRO A 241 -26.41 -1.83 19.93
CA PRO A 241 -25.51 -1.66 18.79
C PRO A 241 -25.91 -2.56 17.62
N LEU A 242 -25.98 -1.98 16.42
CA LEU A 242 -26.11 -2.67 15.12
C LEU A 242 -24.79 -2.54 14.38
N ILE A 243 -24.42 -3.62 13.69
CA ILE A 243 -23.19 -3.68 12.84
C ILE A 243 -23.60 -4.14 11.45
#